data_184dfb029eeb7afcc44b4cdb0b60a5d1
#
_entry.id   184dfb029eeb7afcc44b4cdb0b60a5d1
#
_cell.length_a   1.000
_cell.length_b   1.000
_cell.length_c   1.000
_cell.angle_alpha   90.00
_cell.angle_beta   90.00
_cell.angle_gamma   90.00
#
_symmetry.space_group_name_H-M   'P 1'
#
loop_
_entity.id
_entity.type
_entity.pdbx_description
1 polymer ?
#
loop_
_entity_poly.entity_id
_entity_poly.type
_entity_poly.pdbx_seq_one_letter_code
_entity_poly.pdbx_strand_id
1 'polypeptide(L)'
;MRIVFDARFTRTDQHDGISRYGASLIEAVARHADVRMLISDERQLALLPPVPWTKINSPLSPAELFVSRHVNRLGADVVVCPMQTMGSWGRRYPLILTLHDLIYYQNPTPPGFLPLPVRLLWRLYHLAYWPQRLLLNRADVVATISDTTRRLMERHRLTRRPVRMVSNAPQPGTEPRDPAQHPEKSLLYMGSFMPYKNVETIVRGMDALPGYTLHLLSRISPVRRSELEALCSDPSRVVFHNGVTDEEYDSLLRRATALVSLSKAEGYGLPIIESMAAGTPVIAADTPIFREVSGGAAVLVDAESSEGFARAVRSLSDPDRWREVSSAGLARAAAYDWDTSAHQLLDAAAEASRAFAARTRRKA
;
A
#
# COMPACT_ATOMS: atom_id res chain seq x y z
N MET A 1 -19.39 -15.45 -12.11
CA MET A 1 -17.99 -15.89 -11.90
C MET A 1 -17.76 -15.98 -10.41
N ARG A 2 -17.25 -17.11 -9.93
CA ARG A 2 -16.88 -17.31 -8.52
C ARG A 2 -15.42 -17.01 -8.33
N ILE A 3 -15.13 -15.97 -7.52
CA ILE A 3 -13.78 -15.55 -7.17
C ILE A 3 -13.47 -16.05 -5.75
N VAL A 4 -12.37 -16.78 -5.59
CA VAL A 4 -11.83 -17.11 -4.28
C VAL A 4 -10.67 -16.15 -4.01
N PHE A 5 -10.81 -15.30 -2.99
CA PHE A 5 -9.85 -14.29 -2.63
C PHE A 5 -9.04 -14.72 -1.40
N ASP A 6 -7.73 -14.69 -1.49
CA ASP A 6 -6.83 -15.04 -0.38
C ASP A 6 -6.72 -13.88 0.62
N ALA A 7 -7.62 -13.84 1.59
CA ALA A 7 -7.64 -12.83 2.65
C ALA A 7 -6.74 -13.17 3.86
N ARG A 8 -5.94 -14.25 3.80
CA ARG A 8 -5.07 -14.68 4.90
C ARG A 8 -3.95 -13.68 5.24
N PHE A 9 -3.69 -12.70 4.36
CA PHE A 9 -2.75 -11.61 4.59
C PHE A 9 -3.38 -10.41 5.31
N THR A 10 -4.68 -10.45 5.60
CA THR A 10 -5.34 -9.45 6.43
C THR A 10 -4.87 -9.56 7.87
N ARG A 11 -4.60 -8.42 8.50
CA ARG A 11 -4.23 -8.33 9.91
C ARG A 11 -5.39 -8.69 10.82
N THR A 12 -5.11 -8.84 12.11
CA THR A 12 -6.11 -9.21 13.13
C THR A 12 -6.43 -8.09 14.11
N ASP A 13 -5.66 -6.98 14.06
CA ASP A 13 -5.74 -5.85 14.99
C ASP A 13 -6.00 -4.51 14.29
N GLN A 14 -5.23 -4.20 13.28
CA GLN A 14 -5.31 -2.96 12.49
C GLN A 14 -4.90 -3.23 11.06
N HIS A 15 -5.48 -2.51 10.10
CA HIS A 15 -5.03 -2.58 8.72
C HIS A 15 -3.59 -2.08 8.55
N ASP A 16 -2.78 -2.83 7.81
CA ASP A 16 -1.66 -2.28 7.06
C ASP A 16 -2.08 -2.08 5.58
N GLY A 17 -1.20 -1.56 4.75
CA GLY A 17 -1.54 -1.27 3.35
C GLY A 17 -2.04 -2.47 2.56
N ILE A 18 -1.48 -3.67 2.77
CA ILE A 18 -1.89 -4.90 2.07
C ILE A 18 -3.24 -5.38 2.59
N SER A 19 -3.42 -5.34 3.89
CA SER A 19 -4.68 -5.71 4.55
C SER A 19 -5.83 -4.79 4.09
N ARG A 20 -5.59 -3.49 4.03
CA ARG A 20 -6.56 -2.49 3.57
C ARG A 20 -6.90 -2.68 2.08
N TYR A 21 -5.88 -2.82 1.23
CA TYR A 21 -6.07 -3.13 -0.20
C TYR A 21 -6.93 -4.37 -0.40
N GLY A 22 -6.61 -5.48 0.29
CA GLY A 22 -7.35 -6.74 0.18
C GLY A 22 -8.81 -6.59 0.60
N ALA A 23 -9.08 -5.99 1.76
CA ALA A 23 -10.42 -5.81 2.30
C ALA A 23 -11.29 -4.94 1.38
N SER A 24 -10.79 -3.76 0.98
CA SER A 24 -11.53 -2.84 0.11
C SER A 24 -11.78 -3.44 -1.29
N LEU A 25 -10.79 -4.16 -1.85
CA LEU A 25 -10.96 -4.80 -3.14
C LEU A 25 -11.98 -5.96 -3.09
N ILE A 26 -11.97 -6.75 -2.02
CA ILE A 26 -12.98 -7.81 -1.80
C ILE A 26 -14.38 -7.20 -1.74
N GLU A 27 -14.56 -6.14 -0.96
CA GLU A 27 -15.84 -5.44 -0.82
C GLU A 27 -16.34 -4.91 -2.17
N ALA A 28 -15.45 -4.26 -2.93
CA ALA A 28 -15.80 -3.73 -4.25
C ALA A 28 -16.17 -4.84 -5.25
N VAL A 29 -15.38 -5.91 -5.31
CA VAL A 29 -15.62 -7.02 -6.23
C VAL A 29 -16.88 -7.80 -5.86
N ALA A 30 -17.23 -7.90 -4.57
CA ALA A 30 -18.43 -8.59 -4.12
C ALA A 30 -19.73 -7.94 -4.61
N ARG A 31 -19.69 -6.68 -5.05
CA ARG A 31 -20.84 -6.04 -5.70
C ARG A 31 -21.10 -6.56 -7.13
N HIS A 32 -20.11 -7.17 -7.76
CA HIS A 32 -20.13 -7.57 -9.18
C HIS A 32 -19.95 -9.06 -9.41
N ALA A 33 -19.50 -9.84 -8.41
CA ALA A 33 -19.20 -11.26 -8.55
C ALA A 33 -19.50 -12.06 -7.27
N ASP A 34 -19.63 -13.38 -7.39
CA ASP A 34 -19.70 -14.30 -6.26
C ASP A 34 -18.30 -14.44 -5.63
N VAL A 35 -18.08 -13.82 -4.46
CA VAL A 35 -16.79 -13.80 -3.77
C VAL A 35 -16.81 -14.70 -2.54
N ARG A 36 -15.76 -15.50 -2.37
CA ARG A 36 -15.47 -16.26 -1.17
C ARG A 36 -14.04 -15.93 -0.68
N MET A 37 -13.88 -15.67 0.60
CA MET A 37 -12.57 -15.42 1.21
C MET A 37 -11.93 -16.70 1.75
N LEU A 38 -10.59 -16.76 1.67
CA LEU A 38 -9.78 -17.67 2.47
C LEU A 38 -9.21 -16.89 3.66
N ILE A 39 -9.42 -17.39 4.86
CA ILE A 39 -8.84 -16.82 6.09
C ILE A 39 -7.99 -17.87 6.80
N SER A 40 -7.08 -17.44 7.65
CA SER A 40 -6.30 -18.33 8.52
C SER A 40 -6.63 -18.17 10.00
N ASP A 41 -7.22 -17.03 10.37
CA ASP A 41 -7.64 -16.70 11.73
C ASP A 41 -8.98 -15.94 11.68
N GLU A 42 -9.94 -16.36 12.49
CA GLU A 42 -11.28 -15.73 12.51
C GLU A 42 -11.26 -14.27 12.99
N ARG A 43 -10.24 -13.87 13.76
CA ARG A 43 -10.04 -12.46 14.13
C ARG A 43 -9.87 -11.54 12.92
N GLN A 44 -9.45 -12.08 11.77
CA GLN A 44 -9.35 -11.31 10.51
C GLN A 44 -10.73 -10.78 10.05
N LEU A 45 -11.82 -11.47 10.45
CA LEU A 45 -13.19 -11.08 10.07
C LEU A 45 -13.59 -9.71 10.60
N ALA A 46 -12.98 -9.23 11.68
CA ALA A 46 -13.21 -7.88 12.19
C ALA A 46 -12.78 -6.77 11.23
N LEU A 47 -11.88 -7.09 10.30
CA LEU A 47 -11.33 -6.16 9.32
C LEU A 47 -11.70 -6.52 7.87
N LEU A 48 -12.60 -7.49 7.67
CA LEU A 48 -13.00 -7.99 6.36
C LEU A 48 -14.49 -7.75 6.12
N PRO A 49 -14.91 -7.55 4.86
CA PRO A 49 -16.32 -7.40 4.53
C PRO A 49 -17.10 -8.71 4.80
N PRO A 50 -18.43 -8.62 5.02
CA PRO A 50 -19.28 -9.76 5.38
C PRO A 50 -19.61 -10.63 4.15
N VAL A 51 -18.60 -11.29 3.57
CA VAL A 51 -18.76 -12.23 2.47
C VAL A 51 -18.44 -13.66 2.92
N PRO A 52 -18.94 -14.72 2.25
CA PRO A 52 -18.66 -16.12 2.60
C PRO A 52 -17.15 -16.39 2.69
N TRP A 53 -16.75 -17.18 3.67
CA TRP A 53 -15.35 -17.48 3.89
C TRP A 53 -15.09 -18.97 4.16
N THR A 54 -13.83 -19.36 4.08
CA THR A 54 -13.34 -20.70 4.44
C THR A 54 -12.01 -20.55 5.18
N LYS A 55 -11.92 -21.16 6.35
CA LYS A 55 -10.67 -21.20 7.15
C LYS A 55 -9.74 -22.28 6.61
N ILE A 56 -8.49 -21.91 6.36
CA ILE A 56 -7.43 -22.80 5.91
C ILE A 56 -6.14 -22.53 6.69
N ASN A 57 -5.03 -23.15 6.30
CA ASN A 57 -3.72 -22.93 6.94
C ASN A 57 -3.21 -21.49 6.78
N SER A 58 -2.38 -21.06 7.73
CA SER A 58 -1.60 -19.81 7.59
C SER A 58 -0.68 -19.86 6.37
N PRO A 59 -0.49 -18.75 5.65
CA PRO A 59 0.47 -18.65 4.53
C PRO A 59 1.92 -18.98 4.92
N LEU A 60 2.27 -18.86 6.21
CA LEU A 60 3.60 -19.18 6.74
C LEU A 60 3.75 -20.64 7.18
N SER A 61 2.69 -21.43 7.12
CA SER A 61 2.71 -22.85 7.48
C SER A 61 3.37 -23.69 6.39
N PRO A 62 4.10 -24.76 6.73
CA PRO A 62 4.56 -25.76 5.76
C PRO A 62 3.43 -26.38 4.91
N ALA A 63 2.20 -26.41 5.44
CA ALA A 63 1.01 -26.86 4.71
C ALA A 63 0.66 -25.99 3.48
N GLU A 64 1.26 -24.78 3.38
CA GLU A 64 1.08 -23.89 2.23
C GLU A 64 1.47 -24.55 0.90
N LEU A 65 2.42 -25.47 0.90
CA LEU A 65 2.80 -26.25 -0.29
C LEU A 65 1.60 -27.03 -0.88
N PHE A 66 0.63 -27.40 -0.05
CA PHE A 66 -0.53 -28.21 -0.42
C PHE A 66 -1.86 -27.43 -0.38
N VAL A 67 -1.85 -26.13 -0.17
CA VAL A 67 -3.05 -25.29 -0.07
C VAL A 67 -3.97 -25.44 -1.28
N SER A 68 -3.42 -25.66 -2.46
CA SER A 68 -4.17 -25.89 -3.70
C SER A 68 -5.14 -27.07 -3.61
N ARG A 69 -4.87 -28.11 -2.77
CA ARG A 69 -5.78 -29.24 -2.57
C ARG A 69 -7.10 -28.82 -1.90
N HIS A 70 -7.03 -27.87 -0.97
CA HIS A 70 -8.23 -27.30 -0.31
C HIS A 70 -8.97 -26.39 -1.28
N VAL A 71 -8.26 -25.51 -1.96
CA VAL A 71 -8.85 -24.53 -2.88
C VAL A 71 -9.50 -25.20 -4.09
N ASN A 72 -8.92 -26.30 -4.60
CA ASN A 72 -9.52 -27.09 -5.69
C ASN A 72 -10.95 -27.57 -5.40
N ARG A 73 -11.31 -27.75 -4.10
CA ARG A 73 -12.65 -28.22 -3.68
C ARG A 73 -13.69 -27.11 -3.65
N LEU A 74 -13.26 -25.84 -3.73
CA LEU A 74 -14.16 -24.68 -3.65
C LEU A 74 -14.82 -24.33 -4.98
N GLY A 75 -14.40 -24.95 -6.09
CA GLY A 75 -14.98 -24.70 -7.41
C GLY A 75 -14.77 -23.25 -7.88
N ALA A 76 -13.59 -22.69 -7.63
CA ALA A 76 -13.26 -21.33 -8.04
C ALA A 76 -13.09 -21.22 -9.57
N ASP A 77 -13.73 -20.22 -10.19
CA ASP A 77 -13.44 -19.81 -11.57
C ASP A 77 -12.11 -19.09 -11.67
N VAL A 78 -11.70 -18.40 -10.59
CA VAL A 78 -10.38 -17.78 -10.43
C VAL A 78 -10.04 -17.64 -8.95
N VAL A 79 -8.75 -17.75 -8.63
CA VAL A 79 -8.19 -17.46 -7.30
C VAL A 79 -7.33 -16.21 -7.39
N VAL A 80 -7.56 -15.29 -6.48
CA VAL A 80 -6.82 -14.02 -6.37
C VAL A 80 -6.05 -14.01 -5.05
N CYS A 81 -4.75 -13.82 -5.12
CA CYS A 81 -3.90 -13.61 -3.95
C CYS A 81 -3.35 -12.18 -3.98
N PRO A 82 -3.58 -11.36 -2.93
CA PRO A 82 -3.07 -10.00 -2.85
C PRO A 82 -1.56 -9.95 -2.59
N MET A 83 -0.88 -11.07 -2.70
CA MET A 83 0.57 -11.19 -2.54
C MET A 83 1.19 -11.96 -3.72
N GLN A 84 2.50 -11.85 -3.86
CA GLN A 84 3.27 -12.55 -4.88
C GLN A 84 3.50 -14.04 -4.59
N THR A 85 3.02 -14.54 -3.46
CA THR A 85 3.24 -15.91 -3.01
C THR A 85 1.94 -16.60 -2.63
N MET A 86 1.68 -17.74 -3.23
CA MET A 86 0.63 -18.67 -2.84
C MET A 86 1.02 -20.08 -3.28
N GLY A 87 0.79 -21.08 -2.45
CA GLY A 87 0.99 -22.48 -2.79
C GLY A 87 0.11 -22.88 -3.98
N SER A 88 0.74 -23.33 -5.08
CA SER A 88 0.04 -23.57 -6.35
C SER A 88 0.32 -24.93 -6.97
N TRP A 89 0.98 -25.81 -6.23
CA TRP A 89 1.28 -27.15 -6.72
C TRP A 89 0.01 -28.01 -6.81
N GLY A 90 -0.27 -28.55 -8.01
CA GLY A 90 -1.47 -29.35 -8.26
C GLY A 90 -2.77 -28.55 -8.33
N ARG A 91 -2.71 -27.22 -8.53
CA ARG A 91 -3.90 -26.38 -8.71
C ARG A 91 -4.66 -26.72 -9.98
N ARG A 92 -5.97 -26.63 -9.91
CA ARG A 92 -6.94 -26.86 -11.01
C ARG A 92 -7.80 -25.63 -11.29
N TYR A 93 -7.32 -24.44 -10.93
CA TYR A 93 -7.99 -23.15 -11.06
C TYR A 93 -7.05 -22.10 -11.65
N PRO A 94 -7.55 -21.08 -12.34
CA PRO A 94 -6.78 -19.90 -12.73
C PRO A 94 -6.29 -19.15 -11.49
N LEU A 95 -5.09 -18.58 -11.54
CA LEU A 95 -4.45 -17.89 -10.42
C LEU A 95 -3.94 -16.51 -10.82
N ILE A 96 -4.32 -15.50 -10.04
CA ILE A 96 -3.75 -14.15 -10.06
C ILE A 96 -2.91 -13.97 -8.80
N LEU A 97 -1.65 -13.56 -8.96
CA LEU A 97 -0.78 -13.12 -7.87
C LEU A 97 -0.54 -11.63 -8.01
N THR A 98 -0.49 -10.91 -6.89
CA THR A 98 -0.24 -9.46 -6.88
C THR A 98 1.18 -9.16 -6.41
N LEU A 99 1.89 -8.30 -7.15
CA LEU A 99 3.17 -7.74 -6.72
C LEU A 99 2.97 -6.24 -6.45
N HIS A 100 3.09 -5.84 -5.19
CA HIS A 100 2.88 -4.46 -4.77
C HIS A 100 4.07 -3.57 -5.08
N ASP A 101 5.29 -4.04 -4.81
CA ASP A 101 6.52 -3.27 -4.97
C ASP A 101 7.77 -4.16 -5.06
N LEU A 102 8.91 -3.50 -5.24
CA LEU A 102 10.25 -4.11 -5.21
C LEU A 102 11.16 -3.40 -4.19
N ILE A 103 10.57 -2.76 -3.17
CA ILE A 103 11.28 -1.95 -2.18
C ILE A 103 12.41 -2.75 -1.53
N TYR A 104 12.16 -3.99 -1.18
CA TYR A 104 13.13 -4.83 -0.49
C TYR A 104 14.31 -5.31 -1.36
N TYR A 105 14.20 -5.22 -2.68
CA TYR A 105 15.35 -5.41 -3.58
C TYR A 105 16.26 -4.19 -3.63
N GLN A 106 15.72 -3.00 -3.40
CA GLN A 106 16.48 -1.74 -3.34
C GLN A 106 16.96 -1.44 -1.91
N ASN A 107 16.19 -1.86 -0.90
CA ASN A 107 16.44 -1.64 0.52
C ASN A 107 16.49 -3.00 1.25
N PRO A 108 17.59 -3.76 1.16
CA PRO A 108 17.66 -5.15 1.63
C PRO A 108 17.79 -5.26 3.17
N THR A 109 17.07 -4.45 3.91
CA THR A 109 17.00 -4.51 5.36
C THR A 109 15.78 -5.33 5.77
N PRO A 110 15.98 -6.53 6.34
CA PRO A 110 14.87 -7.38 6.76
C PRO A 110 14.12 -6.72 7.93
N PRO A 111 12.79 -6.90 8.01
CA PRO A 111 12.00 -6.43 9.16
C PRO A 111 12.57 -6.94 10.49
N GLY A 112 12.70 -6.02 11.46
CA GLY A 112 13.37 -6.32 12.75
C GLY A 112 12.64 -7.35 13.62
N PHE A 113 11.34 -7.55 13.42
CA PHE A 113 10.53 -8.51 14.16
C PHE A 113 10.72 -9.97 13.72
N LEU A 114 11.42 -10.22 12.60
CA LEU A 114 11.66 -11.57 12.11
C LEU A 114 12.80 -12.24 12.91
N PRO A 115 12.69 -13.56 13.23
CA PRO A 115 13.78 -14.35 13.83
C PRO A 115 15.03 -14.35 12.94
N LEU A 116 16.22 -14.44 13.56
CA LEU A 116 17.52 -14.38 12.85
C LEU A 116 17.63 -15.33 11.64
N PRO A 117 17.24 -16.64 11.72
CA PRO A 117 17.30 -17.52 10.55
C PRO A 117 16.40 -17.06 9.41
N VAL A 118 15.21 -16.53 9.74
CA VAL A 118 14.27 -16.02 8.75
C VAL A 118 14.80 -14.73 8.10
N ARG A 119 15.48 -13.87 8.86
CA ARG A 119 16.15 -12.66 8.34
C ARG A 119 17.26 -13.01 7.36
N LEU A 120 18.03 -14.07 7.64
CA LEU A 120 19.07 -14.54 6.72
C LEU A 120 18.46 -15.09 5.43
N LEU A 121 17.44 -15.96 5.53
CA LEU A 121 16.72 -16.49 4.36
C LEU A 121 16.08 -15.37 3.54
N TRP A 122 15.51 -14.39 4.22
CA TRP A 122 14.91 -13.20 3.60
C TRP A 122 15.96 -12.40 2.82
N ARG A 123 17.17 -12.18 3.39
CA ARG A 123 18.27 -11.54 2.67
C ARG A 123 18.68 -12.32 1.43
N LEU A 124 18.88 -13.64 1.56
CA LEU A 124 19.22 -14.52 0.44
C LEU A 124 18.17 -14.47 -0.66
N TYR A 125 16.89 -14.45 -0.30
CA TYR A 125 15.79 -14.33 -1.26
C TYR A 125 15.87 -13.03 -2.08
N HIS A 126 16.20 -11.90 -1.43
CA HIS A 126 16.22 -10.59 -2.08
C HIS A 126 17.58 -10.23 -2.73
N LEU A 127 18.60 -11.11 -2.67
CA LEU A 127 19.85 -10.92 -3.42
C LEU A 127 19.67 -11.08 -4.94
N ALA A 128 18.65 -11.81 -5.38
CA ALA A 128 18.43 -12.09 -6.78
C ALA A 128 16.95 -12.19 -7.13
N TYR A 129 16.60 -11.80 -8.35
CA TYR A 129 15.21 -11.84 -8.82
C TYR A 129 14.70 -13.23 -9.23
N TRP A 130 15.55 -14.26 -9.28
CA TRP A 130 15.14 -15.58 -9.76
C TRP A 130 14.06 -16.25 -8.89
N PRO A 131 14.07 -16.13 -7.53
CA PRO A 131 12.99 -16.73 -6.73
C PRO A 131 11.65 -16.06 -7.02
N GLN A 132 11.65 -14.72 -7.14
CA GLN A 132 10.46 -13.95 -7.49
C GLN A 132 9.93 -14.33 -8.88
N ARG A 133 10.83 -14.52 -9.86
CA ARG A 133 10.46 -15.00 -11.21
C ARG A 133 9.80 -16.38 -11.16
N LEU A 134 10.32 -17.28 -10.34
CA LEU A 134 9.75 -18.61 -10.19
C LEU A 134 8.32 -18.55 -9.67
N LEU A 135 8.08 -17.72 -8.64
CA LEU A 135 6.78 -17.57 -8.01
C LEU A 135 5.77 -16.92 -8.97
N LEU A 136 6.10 -15.77 -9.54
CA LEU A 136 5.19 -15.03 -10.42
C LEU A 136 4.82 -15.81 -11.68
N ASN A 137 5.75 -16.61 -12.23
CA ASN A 137 5.47 -17.43 -13.40
C ASN A 137 4.55 -18.63 -13.13
N ARG A 138 4.23 -18.91 -11.87
CA ARG A 138 3.19 -19.88 -11.51
C ARG A 138 1.78 -19.34 -11.66
N ALA A 139 1.59 -18.04 -11.67
CA ALA A 139 0.31 -17.41 -11.97
C ALA A 139 -0.10 -17.55 -13.43
N ASP A 140 -1.34 -17.23 -13.77
CA ASP A 140 -1.82 -17.05 -15.13
C ASP A 140 -1.79 -15.59 -15.54
N VAL A 141 -2.07 -14.68 -14.59
CA VAL A 141 -1.92 -13.24 -14.69
C VAL A 141 -1.23 -12.74 -13.41
N VAL A 142 -0.42 -11.72 -13.52
CA VAL A 142 0.17 -11.01 -12.38
C VAL A 142 -0.49 -9.64 -12.29
N ALA A 143 -1.05 -9.32 -11.13
CA ALA A 143 -1.57 -7.99 -10.83
C ALA A 143 -0.46 -7.12 -10.21
N THR A 144 -0.56 -5.81 -10.41
CA THR A 144 0.27 -4.80 -9.73
C THR A 144 -0.55 -3.55 -9.47
N ILE A 145 -0.13 -2.72 -8.53
CA ILE A 145 -0.90 -1.58 -8.04
C ILE A 145 -0.45 -0.23 -8.62
N SER A 146 0.68 -0.20 -9.33
CA SER A 146 1.23 1.03 -9.91
C SER A 146 1.95 0.76 -11.24
N ASP A 147 1.97 1.75 -12.10
CA ASP A 147 2.70 1.72 -13.36
C ASP A 147 4.21 1.72 -13.10
N THR A 148 4.65 2.41 -12.05
CA THR A 148 6.03 2.38 -11.57
C THR A 148 6.48 0.96 -11.25
N THR A 149 5.70 0.20 -10.49
CA THR A 149 6.00 -1.22 -10.20
C THR A 149 5.96 -2.06 -11.49
N ARG A 150 4.98 -1.84 -12.37
CA ARG A 150 4.90 -2.54 -13.66
C ARG A 150 6.18 -2.34 -14.49
N ARG A 151 6.67 -1.10 -14.63
CA ARG A 151 7.92 -0.79 -15.35
C ARG A 151 9.14 -1.45 -14.71
N LEU A 152 9.20 -1.50 -13.38
CA LEU A 152 10.26 -2.22 -12.67
C LEU A 152 10.21 -3.73 -12.94
N MET A 153 9.00 -4.32 -12.96
CA MET A 153 8.81 -5.73 -13.33
C MET A 153 9.31 -6.02 -14.75
N GLU A 154 8.99 -5.16 -15.70
CA GLU A 154 9.44 -5.25 -17.10
C GLU A 154 10.96 -5.12 -17.20
N ARG A 155 11.53 -4.06 -16.58
CA ARG A 155 12.98 -3.81 -16.54
C ARG A 155 13.77 -5.01 -16.02
N HIS A 156 13.28 -5.63 -14.95
CA HIS A 156 13.93 -6.78 -14.32
C HIS A 156 13.45 -8.14 -14.88
N ARG A 157 12.57 -8.12 -15.88
CA ARG A 157 11.99 -9.33 -16.52
C ARG A 157 11.46 -10.32 -15.49
N LEU A 158 10.65 -9.84 -14.54
CA LEU A 158 10.21 -10.64 -13.39
C LEU A 158 9.21 -11.73 -13.74
N THR A 159 8.46 -11.57 -14.82
CA THR A 159 7.49 -12.56 -15.26
C THR A 159 7.36 -12.59 -16.79
N ARG A 160 6.91 -13.74 -17.31
CA ARG A 160 6.46 -13.92 -18.70
C ARG A 160 4.94 -13.93 -18.80
N ARG A 161 4.24 -13.70 -17.67
CA ARG A 161 2.78 -13.65 -17.60
C ARG A 161 2.30 -12.26 -17.93
N PRO A 162 1.07 -12.10 -18.45
CA PRO A 162 0.46 -10.79 -18.55
C PRO A 162 0.47 -10.08 -17.21
N VAL A 163 0.85 -8.79 -17.21
CA VAL A 163 0.80 -7.93 -16.03
C VAL A 163 -0.38 -6.97 -16.19
N ARG A 164 -1.24 -6.90 -15.18
CA ARG A 164 -2.44 -6.04 -15.19
C ARG A 164 -2.42 -5.10 -13.99
N MET A 165 -2.85 -3.87 -14.25
CA MET A 165 -3.04 -2.90 -13.19
C MET A 165 -4.33 -3.24 -12.44
N VAL A 166 -4.26 -3.26 -11.10
CA VAL A 166 -5.40 -3.24 -10.19
C VAL A 166 -5.06 -2.21 -9.13
N SER A 167 -5.49 -0.98 -9.36
CA SER A 167 -5.05 0.17 -8.58
C SER A 167 -5.56 0.17 -7.15
N ASN A 168 -4.90 0.92 -6.28
CA ASN A 168 -5.46 1.34 -5.00
C ASN A 168 -6.40 2.53 -5.20
N ALA A 169 -7.26 2.77 -4.20
CA ALA A 169 -8.10 3.96 -4.11
C ALA A 169 -8.14 4.45 -2.64
N PRO A 170 -8.55 5.70 -2.39
CA PRO A 170 -8.78 6.19 -1.04
C PRO A 170 -9.92 5.43 -0.36
N GLN A 171 -10.03 5.56 0.97
CA GLN A 171 -11.12 4.93 1.71
C GLN A 171 -12.48 5.48 1.27
N PRO A 172 -13.49 4.61 1.11
CA PRO A 172 -14.84 5.08 0.83
C PRO A 172 -15.37 5.96 1.97
N GLY A 173 -16.14 7.00 1.62
CA GLY A 173 -16.78 7.86 2.61
C GLY A 173 -15.86 8.92 3.23
N THR A 174 -14.64 9.11 2.74
CA THR A 174 -13.82 10.26 3.11
C THR A 174 -14.53 11.54 2.69
N GLU A 175 -15.01 12.32 3.67
CA GLU A 175 -15.59 13.63 3.40
C GLU A 175 -14.47 14.65 3.25
N PRO A 176 -14.40 15.38 2.11
CA PRO A 176 -13.40 16.41 1.93
C PRO A 176 -13.66 17.57 2.89
N ARG A 177 -12.58 18.17 3.38
CA ARG A 177 -12.68 19.42 4.15
C ARG A 177 -13.18 20.56 3.27
N ASP A 178 -13.75 21.59 3.93
CA ASP A 178 -14.03 22.85 3.25
C ASP A 178 -12.71 23.58 2.91
N PRO A 179 -12.40 23.81 1.63
CA PRO A 179 -11.19 24.54 1.22
C PRO A 179 -11.09 25.98 1.75
N ALA A 180 -12.21 26.58 2.18
CA ALA A 180 -12.24 27.90 2.77
C ALA A 180 -11.79 27.89 4.26
N GLN A 181 -11.78 26.73 4.91
CA GLN A 181 -11.35 26.57 6.29
C GLN A 181 -9.82 26.63 6.38
N HIS A 182 -9.30 27.61 7.14
CA HIS A 182 -7.86 27.71 7.37
C HIS A 182 -7.31 26.46 8.07
N PRO A 183 -6.18 25.90 7.58
CA PRO A 183 -5.55 24.77 8.22
C PRO A 183 -4.87 25.20 9.53
N GLU A 184 -4.77 24.25 10.47
CA GLU A 184 -3.86 24.38 11.60
C GLU A 184 -2.40 24.33 11.12
N LYS A 185 -1.49 25.00 11.82
CA LYS A 185 -0.04 24.88 11.54
C LYS A 185 0.49 23.51 11.99
N SER A 186 -0.05 22.45 11.39
CA SER A 186 0.30 21.08 11.66
C SER A 186 0.65 20.32 10.38
N LEU A 187 1.61 19.43 10.51
CA LEU A 187 2.09 18.53 9.45
C LEU A 187 1.87 17.09 9.92
N LEU A 188 1.41 16.23 9.02
CA LEU A 188 1.15 14.83 9.35
C LEU A 188 2.10 13.91 8.60
N TYR A 189 2.60 12.91 9.30
CA TYR A 189 3.31 11.78 8.70
C TYR A 189 2.60 10.48 9.10
N MET A 190 2.24 9.66 8.11
CA MET A 190 1.71 8.32 8.27
C MET A 190 2.59 7.31 7.54
N GLY A 191 3.21 6.39 8.27
CA GLY A 191 4.07 5.36 7.71
C GLY A 191 5.03 4.77 8.74
N SER A 192 5.70 3.67 8.37
CA SER A 192 6.71 3.06 9.24
C SER A 192 7.96 3.95 9.36
N PHE A 193 8.79 3.66 10.36
CA PHE A 193 10.02 4.41 10.62
C PHE A 193 11.27 3.69 10.06
N MET A 194 11.10 2.94 8.97
CA MET A 194 12.22 2.31 8.26
C MET A 194 13.11 3.37 7.59
N PRO A 195 14.43 3.13 7.44
CA PRO A 195 15.36 4.13 6.92
C PRO A 195 14.97 4.74 5.56
N TYR A 196 14.41 3.94 4.66
CA TYR A 196 13.97 4.43 3.35
C TYR A 196 12.73 5.35 3.40
N LYS A 197 12.02 5.38 4.53
CA LYS A 197 10.92 6.33 4.77
C LYS A 197 11.40 7.74 5.08
N ASN A 198 12.68 7.88 5.44
CA ASN A 198 13.39 9.16 5.52
C ASN A 198 12.71 10.22 6.41
N VAL A 199 12.18 9.78 7.53
CA VAL A 199 11.50 10.65 8.51
C VAL A 199 12.48 11.65 9.14
N GLU A 200 13.75 11.29 9.19
CA GLU A 200 14.85 12.13 9.69
C GLU A 200 14.92 13.48 8.97
N THR A 201 14.76 13.49 7.65
CA THR A 201 14.79 14.73 6.86
C THR A 201 13.59 15.63 7.19
N ILE A 202 12.42 15.06 7.44
CA ILE A 202 11.23 15.80 7.88
C ILE A 202 11.47 16.42 9.24
N VAL A 203 11.96 15.62 10.21
CA VAL A 203 12.22 16.09 11.59
C VAL A 203 13.26 17.20 11.62
N ARG A 204 14.39 17.06 10.89
CA ARG A 204 15.40 18.14 10.76
C ARG A 204 14.81 19.41 10.17
N GLY A 205 13.90 19.28 9.22
CA GLY A 205 13.26 20.44 8.57
C GLY A 205 12.37 21.25 9.52
N MET A 206 11.94 20.66 10.65
CA MET A 206 11.13 21.36 11.65
C MET A 206 11.87 22.54 12.31
N ASP A 207 13.19 22.52 12.35
CA ASP A 207 13.98 23.63 12.89
C ASP A 207 13.78 24.93 12.10
N ALA A 208 13.52 24.83 10.80
CA ALA A 208 13.22 25.97 9.93
C ALA A 208 11.72 26.35 9.88
N LEU A 209 10.87 25.71 10.68
CA LEU A 209 9.40 25.88 10.67
C LEU A 209 8.87 26.27 12.05
N PRO A 210 9.22 27.47 12.58
CA PRO A 210 8.70 27.90 13.87
C PRO A 210 7.17 27.99 13.85
N GLY A 211 6.53 27.53 14.93
CA GLY A 211 5.07 27.54 15.08
C GLY A 211 4.33 26.40 14.38
N TYR A 212 5.03 25.50 13.67
CA TYR A 212 4.45 24.26 13.15
C TYR A 212 4.67 23.10 14.12
N THR A 213 3.71 22.17 14.16
CA THR A 213 3.78 20.90 14.88
C THR A 213 3.81 19.75 13.86
N LEU A 214 4.71 18.80 14.05
CA LEU A 214 4.78 17.57 13.26
C LEU A 214 4.13 16.41 14.04
N HIS A 215 3.11 15.80 13.50
CA HIS A 215 2.42 14.64 14.07
C HIS A 215 2.91 13.36 13.35
N LEU A 216 3.58 12.49 14.09
CA LEU A 216 4.03 11.18 13.66
C LEU A 216 3.03 10.13 14.15
N LEU A 217 2.20 9.60 13.26
CA LEU A 217 0.97 8.91 13.64
C LEU A 217 1.18 7.42 13.95
N SER A 218 2.14 6.78 13.28
CA SER A 218 2.35 5.33 13.36
C SER A 218 3.04 4.91 14.66
N ARG A 219 2.92 3.61 15.00
CA ARG A 219 3.61 3.01 16.13
C ARG A 219 5.12 3.07 15.96
N ILE A 220 5.84 3.41 17.03
CA ILE A 220 7.29 3.59 17.04
C ILE A 220 7.90 2.94 18.29
N SER A 221 9.10 2.37 18.14
CA SER A 221 9.85 1.88 19.30
C SER A 221 10.46 3.05 20.11
N PRO A 222 10.63 2.90 21.43
CA PRO A 222 11.25 3.94 22.27
C PRO A 222 12.63 4.38 21.77
N VAL A 223 13.46 3.43 21.33
CA VAL A 223 14.79 3.71 20.78
C VAL A 223 14.69 4.62 19.54
N ARG A 224 13.82 4.24 18.58
CA ARG A 224 13.65 5.01 17.35
C ARG A 224 13.07 6.40 17.59
N ARG A 225 12.17 6.51 18.56
CA ARG A 225 11.62 7.79 19.02
C ARG A 225 12.73 8.70 19.52
N SER A 226 13.59 8.24 20.46
CA SER A 226 14.69 9.03 20.99
C SER A 226 15.70 9.45 19.89
N GLU A 227 15.96 8.58 18.90
CA GLU A 227 16.79 8.92 17.74
C GLU A 227 16.20 10.10 16.95
N LEU A 228 14.88 10.13 16.72
CA LEU A 228 14.22 11.19 15.99
C LEU A 228 14.13 12.49 16.80
N GLU A 229 13.82 12.40 18.10
CA GLU A 229 13.77 13.56 19.00
C GLU A 229 15.12 14.30 19.03
N ALA A 230 16.23 13.57 18.97
CA ALA A 230 17.59 14.14 18.96
C ALA A 230 17.93 14.92 17.67
N LEU A 231 17.12 14.83 16.62
CA LEU A 231 17.34 15.50 15.33
C LEU A 231 16.69 16.89 15.24
N CYS A 232 15.87 17.28 16.22
CA CYS A 232 15.15 18.55 16.25
C CYS A 232 15.61 19.38 17.46
N SER A 233 15.87 20.67 17.28
CA SER A 233 16.28 21.57 18.36
C SER A 233 15.19 21.78 19.40
N ASP A 234 13.90 21.64 19.02
CA ASP A 234 12.74 21.71 19.88
C ASP A 234 11.87 20.44 19.69
N PRO A 235 12.19 19.34 20.42
CA PRO A 235 11.44 18.08 20.31
C PRO A 235 9.97 18.19 20.73
N SER A 236 9.56 19.21 21.46
CA SER A 236 8.16 19.40 21.89
C SER A 236 7.22 19.64 20.70
N ARG A 237 7.77 20.05 19.55
CA ARG A 237 7.03 20.25 18.30
C ARG A 237 6.88 18.97 17.46
N VAL A 238 7.45 17.86 17.91
CA VAL A 238 7.31 16.54 17.26
C VAL A 238 6.46 15.64 18.15
N VAL A 239 5.20 15.45 17.77
CA VAL A 239 4.22 14.69 18.53
C VAL A 239 4.13 13.26 18.03
N PHE A 240 4.42 12.29 18.89
CA PHE A 240 4.35 10.85 18.57
C PHE A 240 3.04 10.28 19.12
N HIS A 241 2.13 9.91 18.23
CA HIS A 241 0.83 9.32 18.59
C HIS A 241 0.93 7.83 18.96
N ASN A 242 1.94 7.15 18.45
CA ASN A 242 2.17 5.71 18.64
C ASN A 242 1.00 4.82 18.20
N GLY A 243 0.35 5.20 17.11
CA GLY A 243 -0.86 4.62 16.55
C GLY A 243 -2.07 5.55 16.75
N VAL A 244 -2.92 5.60 15.74
CA VAL A 244 -4.19 6.35 15.73
C VAL A 244 -5.29 5.48 15.17
N THR A 245 -6.55 5.75 15.52
CA THR A 245 -7.70 5.14 14.85
C THR A 245 -7.94 5.77 13.48
N ASP A 246 -8.80 5.16 12.66
CA ASP A 246 -9.13 5.72 11.36
C ASP A 246 -9.88 7.07 11.50
N GLU A 247 -10.72 7.22 12.54
CA GLU A 247 -11.43 8.47 12.85
C GLU A 247 -10.47 9.57 13.30
N GLU A 248 -9.48 9.23 14.15
CA GLU A 248 -8.44 10.17 14.58
C GLU A 248 -7.59 10.62 13.40
N TYR A 249 -7.20 9.68 12.53
CA TYR A 249 -6.43 9.96 11.31
C TYR A 249 -7.18 10.91 10.40
N ASP A 250 -8.45 10.64 10.10
CA ASP A 250 -9.30 11.47 9.27
C ASP A 250 -9.50 12.89 9.87
N SER A 251 -9.74 12.96 11.17
CA SER A 251 -9.84 14.25 11.89
C SER A 251 -8.55 15.07 11.80
N LEU A 252 -7.40 14.44 11.97
CA LEU A 252 -6.09 15.10 11.86
C LEU A 252 -5.84 15.55 10.42
N LEU A 253 -6.12 14.72 9.42
CA LEU A 253 -5.99 15.07 8.01
C LEU A 253 -6.78 16.34 7.69
N ARG A 254 -8.04 16.39 8.05
CA ARG A 254 -8.92 17.54 7.73
C ARG A 254 -8.51 18.86 8.40
N ARG A 255 -7.67 18.84 9.43
CA ARG A 255 -7.18 20.06 10.10
C ARG A 255 -5.79 20.50 9.68
N ALA A 256 -4.99 19.57 9.19
CA ALA A 256 -3.58 19.82 8.91
C ALA A 256 -3.33 20.78 7.74
N THR A 257 -2.17 21.44 7.77
CA THR A 257 -1.63 22.19 6.62
C THR A 257 -1.29 21.23 5.48
N ALA A 258 -0.62 20.13 5.78
CA ALA A 258 -0.24 19.14 4.77
C ALA A 258 0.06 17.77 5.40
N LEU A 259 -0.15 16.71 4.61
CA LEU A 259 0.52 15.42 4.82
C LEU A 259 1.90 15.46 4.15
N VAL A 260 2.91 14.91 4.84
CA VAL A 260 4.29 14.92 4.38
C VAL A 260 4.86 13.51 4.26
N SER A 261 5.53 13.21 3.15
CA SER A 261 6.19 11.92 2.92
C SER A 261 7.46 12.09 2.08
N LEU A 262 8.62 12.05 2.72
CA LEU A 262 9.92 12.10 2.03
C LEU A 262 10.50 10.71 1.78
N SER A 263 9.66 9.71 1.64
CA SER A 263 10.05 8.33 1.37
C SER A 263 10.81 8.21 0.05
N LYS A 264 11.96 7.51 0.08
CA LYS A 264 12.82 7.27 -1.09
C LYS A 264 12.31 6.11 -1.95
N ALA A 265 11.46 5.26 -1.39
CA ALA A 265 10.88 4.09 -2.06
C ALA A 265 9.49 3.79 -1.51
N GLU A 266 8.53 3.62 -2.42
CA GLU A 266 7.15 3.25 -2.11
C GLU A 266 6.59 2.31 -3.19
N GLY A 267 5.61 1.48 -2.78
CA GLY A 267 4.83 0.70 -3.74
C GLY A 267 3.69 1.51 -4.34
N TYR A 268 3.07 2.38 -3.52
CA TYR A 268 1.97 3.26 -3.93
C TYR A 268 1.98 4.59 -3.15
N GLY A 269 1.88 4.54 -1.82
CA GLY A 269 1.73 5.73 -0.98
C GLY A 269 0.26 6.05 -0.70
N LEU A 270 -0.49 5.07 -0.15
CA LEU A 270 -1.90 5.26 0.23
C LEU A 270 -2.16 6.56 1.00
N PRO A 271 -1.34 6.95 2.00
CA PRO A 271 -1.57 8.20 2.72
C PRO A 271 -1.62 9.44 1.82
N ILE A 272 -0.91 9.43 0.68
CA ILE A 272 -0.92 10.55 -0.28
C ILE A 272 -2.30 10.71 -0.90
N ILE A 273 -2.88 9.62 -1.41
CA ILE A 273 -4.18 9.70 -2.07
C ILE A 273 -5.32 9.89 -1.06
N GLU A 274 -5.19 9.34 0.16
CA GLU A 274 -6.11 9.58 1.27
C GLU A 274 -6.12 11.06 1.69
N SER A 275 -4.93 11.67 1.79
CA SER A 275 -4.79 13.10 2.08
C SER A 275 -5.44 13.97 0.99
N MET A 276 -5.21 13.63 -0.27
CA MET A 276 -5.82 14.32 -1.40
C MET A 276 -7.34 14.18 -1.40
N ALA A 277 -7.88 13.00 -1.08
CA ALA A 277 -9.32 12.77 -0.96
C ALA A 277 -9.94 13.57 0.19
N ALA A 278 -9.21 13.77 1.28
CA ALA A 278 -9.60 14.64 2.39
C ALA A 278 -9.48 16.15 2.07
N GLY A 279 -8.94 16.53 0.91
CA GLY A 279 -8.68 17.93 0.54
C GLY A 279 -7.48 18.54 1.25
N THR A 280 -6.59 17.72 1.79
CA THR A 280 -5.38 18.18 2.49
C THR A 280 -4.18 18.12 1.53
N PRO A 281 -3.45 19.23 1.33
CA PRO A 281 -2.25 19.27 0.51
C PRO A 281 -1.23 18.21 0.87
N VAL A 282 -0.47 17.76 -0.13
CA VAL A 282 0.60 16.78 0.04
C VAL A 282 1.93 17.40 -0.32
N ILE A 283 2.93 17.21 0.56
CA ILE A 283 4.36 17.44 0.25
C ILE A 283 5.04 16.09 0.21
N ALA A 284 5.62 15.73 -0.92
CA ALA A 284 6.20 14.41 -1.13
C ALA A 284 7.58 14.48 -1.77
N ALA A 285 8.39 13.43 -1.57
CA ALA A 285 9.65 13.27 -2.28
C ALA A 285 9.43 13.20 -3.79
N ASP A 286 10.33 13.79 -4.57
CA ASP A 286 10.28 13.74 -6.02
C ASP A 286 10.75 12.39 -6.55
N THR A 287 9.88 11.38 -6.45
CA THR A 287 10.11 10.00 -6.87
C THR A 287 9.12 9.60 -7.98
N PRO A 288 9.47 8.60 -8.83
CA PRO A 288 8.58 8.14 -9.89
C PRO A 288 7.19 7.74 -9.39
N ILE A 289 7.10 7.06 -8.24
CA ILE A 289 5.81 6.62 -7.69
C ILE A 289 4.98 7.80 -7.18
N PHE A 290 5.58 8.79 -6.52
CA PHE A 290 4.84 9.93 -6.04
C PHE A 290 4.41 10.88 -7.16
N ARG A 291 5.21 11.01 -8.24
CA ARG A 291 4.77 11.67 -9.48
C ARG A 291 3.57 10.96 -10.11
N GLU A 292 3.60 9.63 -10.15
CA GLU A 292 2.50 8.82 -10.70
C GLU A 292 1.21 8.99 -9.89
N VAL A 293 1.28 8.75 -8.57
CA VAL A 293 0.09 8.79 -7.70
C VAL A 293 -0.47 10.20 -7.61
N SER A 294 0.38 11.20 -7.40
CA SER A 294 -0.08 12.58 -7.27
C SER A 294 -0.53 13.22 -8.59
N GLY A 295 -0.01 12.76 -9.75
CA GLY A 295 -0.38 13.33 -11.05
C GLY A 295 -0.15 14.84 -11.16
N GLY A 296 0.83 15.38 -10.43
CA GLY A 296 1.13 16.81 -10.39
C GLY A 296 0.38 17.61 -9.30
N ALA A 297 -0.50 16.97 -8.53
CA ALA A 297 -1.29 17.62 -7.48
C ALA A 297 -0.57 17.67 -6.10
N ALA A 298 0.68 17.23 -6.00
CA ALA A 298 1.50 17.36 -4.79
C ALA A 298 2.62 18.38 -4.99
N VAL A 299 3.10 18.96 -3.90
CA VAL A 299 4.35 19.72 -3.88
C VAL A 299 5.50 18.73 -3.74
N LEU A 300 6.24 18.52 -4.85
CA LEU A 300 7.35 17.57 -4.88
C LEU A 300 8.65 18.26 -4.50
N VAL A 301 9.46 17.60 -3.65
CA VAL A 301 10.73 18.12 -3.14
C VAL A 301 11.82 17.05 -3.20
N ASP A 302 13.07 17.48 -3.22
CA ASP A 302 14.20 16.56 -3.04
C ASP A 302 14.11 15.88 -1.67
N ALA A 303 14.12 14.54 -1.68
CA ALA A 303 14.02 13.74 -0.47
C ALA A 303 15.13 14.03 0.56
N GLU A 304 16.31 14.42 0.11
CA GLU A 304 17.48 14.70 0.97
C GLU A 304 17.51 16.14 1.51
N SER A 305 16.61 17.02 1.02
CA SER A 305 16.64 18.44 1.35
C SER A 305 15.63 18.82 2.43
N SER A 306 16.07 18.88 3.70
CA SER A 306 15.26 19.42 4.81
C SER A 306 14.86 20.87 4.60
N GLU A 307 15.75 21.67 3.97
CA GLU A 307 15.47 23.06 3.61
C GLU A 307 14.44 23.17 2.47
N GLY A 308 14.55 22.30 1.44
CA GLY A 308 13.56 22.18 0.36
C GLY A 308 12.18 21.83 0.91
N PHE A 309 12.12 20.88 1.83
CA PHE A 309 10.92 20.54 2.57
C PHE A 309 10.33 21.74 3.32
N ALA A 310 11.17 22.45 4.09
CA ALA A 310 10.72 23.61 4.85
C ALA A 310 10.22 24.76 3.93
N ARG A 311 10.86 24.99 2.78
CA ARG A 311 10.37 25.95 1.76
C ARG A 311 9.00 25.54 1.21
N ALA A 312 8.79 24.25 0.94
CA ALA A 312 7.50 23.73 0.48
C ALA A 312 6.39 23.96 1.52
N VAL A 313 6.66 23.69 2.80
CA VAL A 313 5.71 24.00 3.89
C VAL A 313 5.38 25.49 3.94
N ARG A 314 6.40 26.36 3.91
CA ARG A 314 6.19 27.81 3.91
C ARG A 314 5.39 28.30 2.71
N SER A 315 5.54 27.70 1.52
CA SER A 315 4.72 28.07 0.36
C SER A 315 3.22 27.81 0.55
N LEU A 316 2.87 26.84 1.38
CA LEU A 316 1.48 26.55 1.74
C LEU A 316 0.93 27.47 2.85
N SER A 317 1.71 28.42 3.37
CA SER A 317 1.21 29.47 4.26
C SER A 317 0.44 30.54 3.48
N ASP A 318 0.63 30.64 2.18
CA ASP A 318 -0.21 31.44 1.29
C ASP A 318 -1.57 30.73 1.10
N PRO A 319 -2.69 31.35 1.50
CA PRO A 319 -4.02 30.75 1.39
C PRO A 319 -4.44 30.41 -0.04
N ASP A 320 -4.01 31.17 -1.02
CA ASP A 320 -4.37 30.93 -2.43
C ASP A 320 -3.61 29.72 -2.96
N ARG A 321 -2.31 29.63 -2.67
CA ARG A 321 -1.51 28.47 -3.02
C ARG A 321 -2.00 27.22 -2.29
N TRP A 322 -2.36 27.34 -1.02
CA TRP A 322 -2.90 26.20 -0.27
C TRP A 322 -4.20 25.67 -0.93
N ARG A 323 -5.13 26.57 -1.28
CA ARG A 323 -6.41 26.20 -1.94
C ARG A 323 -6.17 25.59 -3.34
N GLU A 324 -5.22 26.12 -4.09
CA GLU A 324 -4.85 25.57 -5.40
C GLU A 324 -4.39 24.10 -5.25
N VAL A 325 -3.44 23.81 -4.36
CA VAL A 325 -2.91 22.44 -4.15
C VAL A 325 -3.97 21.51 -3.58
N SER A 326 -4.81 21.99 -2.64
CA SER A 326 -5.94 21.24 -2.08
C SER A 326 -6.94 20.85 -3.19
N SER A 327 -7.36 21.80 -4.02
CA SER A 327 -8.32 21.56 -5.10
C SER A 327 -7.78 20.61 -6.17
N ALA A 328 -6.49 20.76 -6.52
CA ALA A 328 -5.81 19.84 -7.43
C ALA A 328 -5.75 18.42 -6.85
N GLY A 329 -5.49 18.30 -5.55
CA GLY A 329 -5.51 17.03 -4.81
C GLY A 329 -6.87 16.34 -4.86
N LEU A 330 -7.95 17.07 -4.57
CA LEU A 330 -9.33 16.56 -4.66
C LEU A 330 -9.67 16.05 -6.06
N ALA A 331 -9.36 16.85 -7.09
CA ALA A 331 -9.58 16.45 -8.48
C ALA A 331 -8.77 15.19 -8.85
N ARG A 332 -7.55 15.08 -8.35
CA ARG A 332 -6.71 13.89 -8.56
C ARG A 332 -7.26 12.65 -7.85
N ALA A 333 -7.67 12.78 -6.59
CA ALA A 333 -8.22 11.67 -5.81
C ALA A 333 -9.52 11.12 -6.42
N ALA A 334 -10.35 11.97 -7.00
CA ALA A 334 -11.59 11.57 -7.67
C ALA A 334 -11.37 10.65 -8.89
N ALA A 335 -10.14 10.55 -9.40
CA ALA A 335 -9.81 9.61 -10.48
C ALA A 335 -9.57 8.16 -9.97
N TYR A 336 -9.57 7.95 -8.66
CA TYR A 336 -9.34 6.66 -8.04
C TYR A 336 -10.57 6.21 -7.25
N ASP A 337 -11.13 5.09 -7.61
CA ASP A 337 -12.22 4.46 -6.89
C ASP A 337 -12.10 2.93 -6.90
N TRP A 338 -12.66 2.31 -5.88
CA TRP A 338 -12.58 0.86 -5.72
C TRP A 338 -13.43 0.08 -6.74
N ASP A 339 -14.44 0.72 -7.32
CA ASP A 339 -15.28 0.10 -8.35
C ASP A 339 -14.50 -0.07 -9.67
N THR A 340 -13.72 0.95 -10.04
CA THR A 340 -12.75 0.86 -11.14
C THR A 340 -11.72 -0.25 -10.88
N SER A 341 -11.20 -0.35 -9.65
CA SER A 341 -10.25 -1.41 -9.27
C SER A 341 -10.90 -2.80 -9.33
N ALA A 342 -12.17 -2.90 -8.95
CA ALA A 342 -12.94 -4.14 -9.07
C ALA A 342 -13.09 -4.56 -10.54
N HIS A 343 -13.44 -3.65 -11.43
CA HIS A 343 -13.53 -3.95 -12.87
C HIS A 343 -12.18 -4.35 -13.47
N GLN A 344 -11.09 -3.67 -13.10
CA GLN A 344 -9.72 -4.06 -13.48
C GLN A 344 -9.39 -5.49 -13.04
N LEU A 345 -9.78 -5.88 -11.81
CA LEU A 345 -9.58 -7.25 -11.33
C LEU A 345 -10.46 -8.25 -12.09
N LEU A 346 -11.71 -7.92 -12.39
CA LEU A 346 -12.62 -8.80 -13.13
C LEU A 346 -12.11 -9.05 -14.56
N ASP A 347 -11.56 -8.04 -15.22
CA ASP A 347 -10.91 -8.18 -16.54
C ASP A 347 -9.67 -9.07 -16.46
N ALA A 348 -8.83 -8.87 -15.45
CA ALA A 348 -7.69 -9.72 -15.18
C ALA A 348 -8.09 -11.17 -14.88
N ALA A 349 -9.22 -11.39 -14.18
CA ALA A 349 -9.78 -12.69 -13.88
C ALA A 349 -10.28 -13.41 -15.14
N ALA A 350 -10.98 -12.70 -16.01
CA ALA A 350 -11.41 -13.24 -17.30
C ALA A 350 -10.21 -13.64 -18.17
N GLU A 351 -9.14 -12.83 -18.17
CA GLU A 351 -7.89 -13.16 -18.89
C GLU A 351 -7.20 -14.38 -18.28
N ALA A 352 -7.08 -14.45 -16.94
CA ALA A 352 -6.49 -15.57 -16.25
C ALA A 352 -7.21 -16.89 -16.56
N SER A 353 -8.55 -16.86 -16.61
CA SER A 353 -9.37 -18.02 -16.96
C SER A 353 -9.10 -18.50 -18.39
N ARG A 354 -9.02 -17.58 -19.37
CA ARG A 354 -8.67 -17.92 -20.76
C ARG A 354 -7.26 -18.50 -20.87
N ALA A 355 -6.27 -17.88 -20.20
CA ALA A 355 -4.89 -18.34 -20.21
C ALA A 355 -4.73 -19.73 -19.59
N PHE A 356 -5.45 -20.00 -18.49
CA PHE A 356 -5.46 -21.29 -17.83
C PHE A 356 -6.06 -22.38 -18.74
N ALA A 357 -7.21 -22.13 -19.35
CA ALA A 357 -7.89 -23.05 -20.25
C ALA A 357 -7.00 -23.41 -21.46
N ALA A 358 -6.36 -22.42 -22.10
CA ALA A 358 -5.45 -22.63 -23.20
C ALA A 358 -4.24 -23.49 -22.81
N ARG A 359 -3.69 -23.29 -21.61
CA ARG A 359 -2.56 -24.08 -21.10
C ARG A 359 -2.96 -25.52 -20.78
N THR A 360 -4.15 -25.74 -20.27
CA THR A 360 -4.66 -27.08 -19.93
C THR A 360 -4.91 -27.91 -21.17
N ARG A 361 -5.50 -27.30 -22.22
CA ARG A 361 -5.72 -27.97 -23.53
C ARG A 361 -4.40 -28.39 -24.23
N ARG A 362 -3.31 -27.64 -24.02
CA ARG A 362 -1.98 -28.02 -24.63
C ARG A 362 -1.29 -29.15 -23.89
N LYS A 363 -1.76 -29.55 -22.70
CA LYS A 363 -1.18 -30.62 -21.88
C LYS A 363 -1.99 -31.91 -21.96
N ALA A 364 -3.26 -31.84 -22.39
CA ALA A 364 -4.11 -32.97 -22.71
C ALA A 364 -3.87 -33.42 -24.16
#